data_7231bf062ea9240bae289b35bc34d612
#
_entry.id   7231bf062ea9240bae289b35bc34d612
#
_cell.length_a   1.000
_cell.length_b   1.000
_cell.length_c   1.000
_cell.angle_alpha   90.00
_cell.angle_beta   90.00
_cell.angle_gamma   90.00
#
_symmetry.space_group_name_H-M   'P 1'
#
loop_
_entity.id
_entity.type
_entity.pdbx_description
1 polymer ?
#
loop_
_entity_poly.entity_id
_entity_poly.type
_entity_poly.pdbx_seq_one_letter_code
_entity_poly.pdbx_strand_id
1 'polypeptide(L)'
;MKKRIISIALVLAMTAGLAACGQKTSETKSPSEAETKTEAVSDASEQPQTEAGAELPEVKLVFSTQSSGDVNYVKAMHMIADEISEKTNGKFTMEIHENGSLMTQEGEVDAVARGSLDMMFSSSFLISDQMPYLTITAAYIFQNEQHMRAVMDGEIGQKVADDVAEKLNVRWLSALYCGARHLDMRDIGREITKPEDLNGVNLRMPNSSAWLFMGKALGANPTPMAYAEIYQGLQTGAIDGQENPLPTTIAQKWYEVTSQIVLTGHVIEPMCIAINEEKWQSLPQEYRDIMTEAVKTATAWCDEANLKQEQEAITFLKEQGLTVIEPDLNAFMEYSENYYLNDKDMVKDWDMELYHQIKDLKY
;
A
#
# COMPACT_ATOMS: atom_id res chain seq x y z
N MET A 1 46.08 11.31 31.29
CA MET A 1 46.66 10.05 31.80
C MET A 1 46.03 8.89 31.01
N LYS A 2 46.82 8.32 30.13
CA LYS A 2 47.12 6.90 29.83
C LYS A 2 45.92 5.95 29.81
N LYS A 3 45.52 5.55 28.60
CA LYS A 3 45.68 4.23 27.88
C LYS A 3 45.12 3.01 28.59
N ARG A 4 44.22 2.26 27.91
CA ARG A 4 44.53 0.89 27.43
C ARG A 4 43.51 0.36 26.46
N ILE A 5 44.02 0.01 25.30
CA ILE A 5 43.46 -0.81 24.20
C ILE A 5 43.65 -2.26 24.62
N ILE A 6 42.65 -3.13 24.38
CA ILE A 6 42.87 -4.57 24.29
C ILE A 6 42.16 -5.07 23.05
N SER A 7 42.96 -5.40 22.03
CA SER A 7 42.60 -6.26 20.89
C SER A 7 42.82 -7.72 21.29
N ILE A 8 41.92 -8.62 20.96
CA ILE A 8 42.21 -10.06 20.91
C ILE A 8 41.71 -10.58 19.56
N ALA A 9 42.68 -11.00 18.75
CA ALA A 9 42.55 -11.82 17.56
C ALA A 9 42.82 -13.28 17.94
N LEU A 10 42.07 -14.20 17.39
CA LEU A 10 42.45 -15.65 17.33
C LEU A 10 41.76 -16.26 16.10
N VAL A 11 42.45 -16.44 15.04
CA VAL A 11 43.23 -17.50 14.38
C VAL A 11 42.50 -18.83 14.16
N LEU A 12 42.36 -19.08 12.86
CA LEU A 12 42.11 -20.25 12.02
C LEU A 12 42.50 -21.62 12.60
N ALA A 13 41.74 -22.64 12.25
CA ALA A 13 42.30 -23.98 11.89
C ALA A 13 41.42 -24.67 10.84
N MET A 14 42.02 -24.90 9.67
CA MET A 14 41.59 -25.82 8.62
C MET A 14 41.89 -27.27 9.03
N THR A 15 41.02 -28.20 8.65
CA THR A 15 41.49 -29.54 8.29
C THR A 15 40.72 -30.07 7.10
N ALA A 16 41.46 -30.40 6.07
CA ALA A 16 41.09 -31.10 4.86
C ALA A 16 41.11 -32.64 5.11
N GLY A 17 40.24 -33.34 4.45
CA GLY A 17 40.26 -34.80 4.38
C GLY A 17 39.76 -35.25 3.02
N LEU A 18 40.69 -35.70 2.21
CA LEU A 18 40.57 -36.27 0.84
C LEU A 18 40.35 -37.79 0.88
N ALA A 19 39.82 -38.26 -0.22
CA ALA A 19 39.99 -39.58 -0.86
C ALA A 19 38.74 -40.47 -0.90
N ALA A 20 38.39 -41.21 -1.93
CA ALA A 20 38.81 -41.36 -3.32
C ALA A 20 37.93 -42.44 -3.97
N CYS A 21 37.76 -42.30 -5.29
CA CYS A 21 37.65 -43.33 -6.32
C CYS A 21 36.64 -44.47 -6.29
N GLY A 22 35.96 -44.61 -7.44
CA GLY A 22 35.32 -45.85 -7.87
C GLY A 22 34.55 -45.71 -9.21
N GLN A 23 35.32 -45.64 -10.31
CA GLN A 23 34.84 -45.65 -11.69
C GLN A 23 34.59 -47.10 -12.14
N LYS A 24 33.48 -47.40 -12.84
CA LYS A 24 33.50 -48.39 -13.93
C LYS A 24 32.36 -48.19 -14.94
N THR A 25 32.81 -48.06 -16.15
CA THR A 25 32.19 -48.05 -17.47
C THR A 25 31.59 -49.39 -17.88
N SER A 26 30.59 -49.39 -18.74
CA SER A 26 30.51 -49.98 -20.12
C SER A 26 29.05 -50.32 -20.45
N GLU A 27 28.61 -49.84 -21.51
CA GLU A 27 28.47 -50.14 -22.93
C GLU A 27 27.11 -50.69 -23.34
N THR A 28 26.49 -49.91 -24.19
CA THR A 28 25.84 -50.14 -25.50
C THR A 28 25.15 -51.47 -25.76
N LYS A 29 23.88 -51.41 -26.18
CA LYS A 29 23.34 -51.92 -27.47
C LYS A 29 21.83 -51.63 -27.61
N SER A 30 21.48 -50.97 -28.71
CA SER A 30 20.21 -50.99 -29.44
C SER A 30 20.42 -51.93 -30.66
N PRO A 31 19.46 -52.32 -31.52
CA PRO A 31 17.99 -52.17 -31.54
C PRO A 31 17.24 -53.49 -31.89
N SER A 32 15.91 -53.53 -31.87
CA SER A 32 15.12 -54.28 -32.86
C SER A 32 13.65 -53.92 -32.86
N GLU A 33 13.12 -53.88 -34.04
CA GLU A 33 11.87 -53.45 -34.61
C GLU A 33 10.60 -54.21 -34.16
N ALA A 34 9.51 -53.46 -34.26
CA ALA A 34 8.18 -53.81 -34.81
C ALA A 34 7.29 -54.83 -34.09
N GLU A 35 6.13 -54.36 -33.68
CA GLU A 35 4.88 -54.81 -34.31
C GLU A 35 3.66 -53.95 -33.88
N THR A 36 2.95 -53.54 -34.90
CA THR A 36 1.69 -52.76 -34.89
C THR A 36 0.54 -53.64 -34.38
N LYS A 37 -0.24 -53.14 -33.39
CA LYS A 37 -1.66 -53.53 -33.26
C LYS A 37 -2.48 -52.32 -32.90
N THR A 38 -3.32 -51.95 -33.83
CA THR A 38 -4.43 -51.05 -33.77
C THR A 38 -5.54 -51.65 -32.88
N GLU A 39 -5.98 -50.96 -31.83
CA GLU A 39 -7.29 -51.19 -31.25
C GLU A 39 -7.91 -49.88 -30.80
N ALA A 40 -9.19 -49.84 -31.00
CA ALA A 40 -10.17 -48.82 -31.11
C ALA A 40 -10.15 -47.72 -30.01
N VAL A 41 -10.35 -46.50 -30.49
CA VAL A 41 -10.81 -45.30 -29.78
C VAL A 41 -12.13 -45.57 -29.08
N SER A 42 -12.16 -45.42 -27.76
CA SER A 42 -13.36 -45.06 -27.01
C SER A 42 -13.17 -43.69 -26.40
N ASP A 43 -13.88 -42.75 -26.98
CA ASP A 43 -14.07 -41.39 -26.51
C ASP A 43 -14.79 -41.45 -25.16
N ALA A 44 -14.07 -41.15 -24.09
CA ALA A 44 -14.64 -40.86 -22.79
C ALA A 44 -14.08 -39.48 -22.37
N SER A 45 -14.85 -38.47 -22.62
CA SER A 45 -14.71 -37.16 -22.04
C SER A 45 -14.80 -37.27 -20.52
N GLU A 46 -13.65 -37.36 -19.86
CA GLU A 46 -13.55 -37.10 -18.43
C GLU A 46 -13.73 -35.60 -18.19
N GLN A 47 -14.93 -35.19 -17.83
CA GLN A 47 -15.17 -33.96 -17.11
C GLN A 47 -14.42 -34.05 -15.77
N PRO A 48 -13.74 -33.00 -15.30
CA PRO A 48 -13.18 -32.98 -13.97
C PRO A 48 -14.34 -33.14 -12.98
N GLN A 49 -14.40 -34.27 -12.30
CA GLN A 49 -15.24 -34.42 -11.13
C GLN A 49 -14.71 -33.46 -10.08
N THR A 50 -15.49 -32.40 -9.77
CA THR A 50 -15.35 -31.66 -8.55
C THR A 50 -15.49 -32.66 -7.40
N GLU A 51 -14.42 -32.90 -6.65
CA GLU A 51 -14.45 -33.62 -5.38
C GLU A 51 -15.33 -32.82 -4.42
N ALA A 52 -16.60 -33.14 -4.37
CA ALA A 52 -17.52 -32.67 -3.35
C ALA A 52 -17.21 -33.43 -2.05
N GLY A 53 -16.54 -32.76 -1.09
CA GLY A 53 -16.44 -33.29 0.26
C GLY A 53 -15.09 -33.22 0.96
N ALA A 54 -14.06 -32.57 0.39
CA ALA A 54 -12.84 -32.31 1.16
C ALA A 54 -13.13 -31.24 2.24
N GLU A 55 -12.85 -31.56 3.50
CA GLU A 55 -13.00 -30.61 4.58
C GLU A 55 -12.01 -29.45 4.39
N LEU A 56 -12.52 -28.22 4.37
CA LEU A 56 -11.68 -27.03 4.19
C LEU A 56 -10.66 -26.92 5.33
N PRO A 57 -9.38 -26.58 5.02
CA PRO A 57 -8.32 -26.48 6.01
C PRO A 57 -8.56 -25.29 6.96
N GLU A 58 -8.01 -25.38 8.16
CA GLU A 58 -7.89 -24.22 9.02
C GLU A 58 -6.83 -23.26 8.46
N VAL A 59 -7.19 -21.98 8.32
CA VAL A 59 -6.30 -20.92 7.84
C VAL A 59 -6.33 -19.75 8.81
N LYS A 60 -5.15 -19.24 9.14
CA LYS A 60 -4.99 -17.99 9.88
C LYS A 60 -4.08 -17.06 9.09
N LEU A 61 -4.54 -15.85 8.78
CA LEU A 61 -3.73 -14.80 8.15
C LEU A 61 -3.36 -13.74 9.19
N VAL A 62 -2.19 -13.14 9.00
CA VAL A 62 -1.73 -11.97 9.77
C VAL A 62 -1.95 -10.73 8.93
N PHE A 63 -2.71 -9.75 9.45
CA PHE A 63 -3.06 -8.51 8.76
C PHE A 63 -2.58 -7.31 9.57
N SER A 64 -1.67 -6.50 9.02
CA SER A 64 -0.99 -5.40 9.71
C SER A 64 -1.34 -4.04 9.12
N THR A 65 -1.32 -3.01 9.97
CA THR A 65 -1.44 -1.60 9.60
C THR A 65 -0.75 -0.69 10.62
N GLN A 66 -0.25 0.46 10.14
CA GLN A 66 0.33 1.50 10.99
C GLN A 66 -0.71 2.33 11.76
N SER A 67 -1.99 2.25 11.39
CA SER A 67 -3.05 3.09 11.97
C SER A 67 -3.77 2.43 13.14
N SER A 68 -4.51 3.25 13.89
CA SER A 68 -5.32 2.80 15.04
C SER A 68 -6.77 2.52 14.69
N GLY A 69 -7.47 1.76 15.54
CA GLY A 69 -8.86 1.36 15.38
C GLY A 69 -9.89 2.48 15.22
N ASP A 70 -9.53 3.74 15.47
CA ASP A 70 -10.43 4.88 15.26
C ASP A 70 -10.58 5.28 13.78
N VAL A 71 -9.64 4.88 12.93
CA VAL A 71 -9.67 5.13 11.49
C VAL A 71 -10.61 4.15 10.78
N ASN A 72 -11.42 4.61 9.83
CA ASN A 72 -12.44 3.77 9.19
C ASN A 72 -11.88 2.55 8.45
N TYR A 73 -10.73 2.67 7.81
CA TYR A 73 -10.15 1.50 7.14
C TYR A 73 -9.64 0.43 8.12
N VAL A 74 -9.28 0.80 9.36
CA VAL A 74 -8.98 -0.20 10.41
C VAL A 74 -10.26 -0.91 10.85
N LYS A 75 -11.38 -0.17 10.98
CA LYS A 75 -12.69 -0.79 11.21
C LYS A 75 -13.07 -1.74 10.07
N ALA A 76 -12.79 -1.36 8.81
CA ALA A 76 -13.00 -2.25 7.66
C ALA A 76 -12.17 -3.54 7.75
N MET A 77 -10.92 -3.49 8.25
CA MET A 77 -10.12 -4.69 8.51
C MET A 77 -10.81 -5.64 9.48
N HIS A 78 -11.35 -5.12 10.60
CA HIS A 78 -12.12 -5.92 11.54
C HIS A 78 -13.39 -6.50 10.93
N MET A 79 -14.13 -5.72 10.14
CA MET A 79 -15.30 -6.21 9.43
C MET A 79 -14.97 -7.40 8.50
N ILE A 80 -13.86 -7.31 7.76
CA ILE A 80 -13.38 -8.42 6.92
C ILE A 80 -13.08 -9.65 7.75
N ALA A 81 -12.33 -9.48 8.84
CA ALA A 81 -11.95 -10.58 9.74
C ALA A 81 -13.16 -11.28 10.37
N ASP A 82 -14.12 -10.49 10.85
CA ASP A 82 -15.34 -11.00 11.50
C ASP A 82 -16.21 -11.73 10.49
N GLU A 83 -16.45 -11.16 9.30
CA GLU A 83 -17.28 -11.78 8.26
C GLU A 83 -16.68 -13.10 7.76
N ILE A 84 -15.36 -13.14 7.53
CA ILE A 84 -14.67 -14.36 7.12
C ILE A 84 -14.77 -15.44 8.19
N SER A 85 -14.52 -15.09 9.46
CA SER A 85 -14.60 -16.01 10.58
C SER A 85 -16.03 -16.57 10.73
N GLU A 86 -17.05 -15.73 10.65
CA GLU A 86 -18.45 -16.13 10.74
C GLU A 86 -18.84 -17.08 9.59
N LYS A 87 -18.55 -16.72 8.34
CA LYS A 87 -18.90 -17.51 7.16
C LYS A 87 -18.20 -18.88 7.11
N THR A 88 -17.06 -19.01 7.78
CA THR A 88 -16.26 -20.24 7.78
C THR A 88 -16.32 -21.00 9.11
N ASN A 89 -17.22 -20.60 10.04
CA ASN A 89 -17.34 -21.19 11.38
C ASN A 89 -15.99 -21.22 12.11
N GLY A 90 -15.16 -20.16 11.96
CA GLY A 90 -13.86 -20.02 12.60
C GLY A 90 -12.72 -20.80 11.96
N LYS A 91 -12.95 -21.50 10.84
CA LYS A 91 -11.87 -22.23 10.12
C LYS A 91 -10.91 -21.28 9.38
N PHE A 92 -11.42 -20.14 8.92
CA PHE A 92 -10.58 -19.09 8.31
C PHE A 92 -10.67 -17.84 9.19
N THR A 93 -9.53 -17.41 9.74
CA THR A 93 -9.42 -16.31 10.69
C THR A 93 -8.30 -15.34 10.31
N MET A 94 -8.38 -14.12 10.85
CA MET A 94 -7.33 -13.10 10.70
C MET A 94 -6.87 -12.61 12.08
N GLU A 95 -5.55 -12.47 12.25
CA GLU A 95 -4.95 -11.77 13.37
C GLU A 95 -4.58 -10.37 12.93
N ILE A 96 -5.24 -9.35 13.51
CA ILE A 96 -5.05 -7.94 13.15
C ILE A 96 -4.02 -7.32 14.09
N HIS A 97 -3.04 -6.63 13.50
CA HIS A 97 -2.02 -5.86 14.19
C HIS A 97 -2.11 -4.39 13.78
N GLU A 98 -2.48 -3.55 14.73
CA GLU A 98 -2.66 -2.11 14.56
C GLU A 98 -1.47 -1.31 15.11
N ASN A 99 -1.47 0.01 14.88
CA ASN A 99 -0.51 0.98 15.43
C ASN A 99 0.96 0.70 15.08
N GLY A 100 1.22 0.07 13.93
CA GLY A 100 2.57 -0.30 13.55
C GLY A 100 3.23 -1.26 14.56
N SER A 101 2.43 -2.09 15.26
CA SER A 101 2.92 -2.95 16.32
C SER A 101 3.86 -4.05 15.85
N LEU A 102 3.78 -4.45 14.58
CA LEU A 102 4.69 -5.41 13.97
C LEU A 102 5.89 -4.74 13.31
N MET A 103 5.65 -3.70 12.51
CA MET A 103 6.68 -3.02 11.72
C MET A 103 6.19 -1.65 11.24
N THR A 104 7.09 -0.88 10.60
CA THR A 104 6.72 0.37 9.95
C THR A 104 5.94 0.12 8.67
N GLN A 105 5.24 1.12 8.17
CA GLN A 105 4.46 1.07 6.94
C GLN A 105 5.31 0.63 5.72
N GLU A 106 6.55 1.13 5.63
CA GLU A 106 7.49 0.76 4.58
C GLU A 106 7.92 -0.71 4.72
N GLY A 107 8.09 -1.18 5.95
CA GLY A 107 8.43 -2.57 6.26
C GLY A 107 7.32 -3.55 5.89
N GLU A 108 6.05 -3.13 5.96
CA GLU A 108 4.89 -3.97 5.61
C GLU A 108 4.91 -4.34 4.12
N VAL A 109 5.22 -3.39 3.22
CA VAL A 109 5.30 -3.66 1.76
C VAL A 109 6.34 -4.72 1.48
N ASP A 110 7.53 -4.55 2.01
CA ASP A 110 8.62 -5.52 1.87
C ASP A 110 8.28 -6.89 2.47
N ALA A 111 7.59 -6.91 3.61
CA ALA A 111 7.24 -8.14 4.31
C ALA A 111 6.18 -8.95 3.55
N VAL A 112 5.17 -8.28 2.99
CA VAL A 112 4.14 -8.93 2.16
C VAL A 112 4.76 -9.42 0.85
N ALA A 113 5.59 -8.62 0.18
CA ALA A 113 6.26 -9.04 -1.04
C ALA A 113 7.10 -10.32 -0.87
N ARG A 114 7.75 -10.47 0.31
CA ARG A 114 8.55 -11.66 0.64
C ARG A 114 7.75 -12.82 1.28
N GLY A 115 6.48 -12.63 1.56
CA GLY A 115 5.63 -13.63 2.24
C GLY A 115 5.92 -13.82 3.73
N SER A 116 6.61 -12.87 4.39
CA SER A 116 6.83 -12.88 5.84
C SER A 116 5.71 -12.19 6.64
N LEU A 117 4.83 -11.48 5.95
CA LEU A 117 3.54 -10.96 6.39
C LEU A 117 2.51 -11.38 5.36
N ASP A 118 1.33 -11.83 5.78
CA ASP A 118 0.31 -12.28 4.83
C ASP A 118 -0.41 -11.10 4.17
N MET A 119 -0.84 -10.10 4.94
CA MET A 119 -1.65 -8.99 4.47
C MET A 119 -1.25 -7.65 5.08
N MET A 120 -1.45 -6.59 4.31
CA MET A 120 -1.25 -5.21 4.75
C MET A 120 -2.38 -4.31 4.25
N PHE A 121 -2.55 -3.19 4.97
CA PHE A 121 -3.28 -2.04 4.47
C PHE A 121 -2.26 -0.97 4.08
N SER A 122 -2.06 -0.75 2.79
CA SER A 122 -0.91 0.01 2.30
C SER A 122 -1.27 1.16 1.37
N SER A 123 -0.47 2.19 1.47
CA SER A 123 -0.39 3.31 0.54
C SER A 123 0.10 2.85 -0.83
N SER A 124 -0.59 3.26 -1.90
CA SER A 124 -0.14 3.04 -3.28
C SER A 124 1.21 3.72 -3.59
N PHE A 125 1.52 4.82 -2.91
CA PHE A 125 2.81 5.51 -3.02
C PHE A 125 4.00 4.66 -2.55
N LEU A 126 3.83 3.85 -1.50
CA LEU A 126 4.89 2.95 -1.02
C LEU A 126 5.15 1.82 -2.01
N ILE A 127 4.13 1.36 -2.71
CA ILE A 127 4.27 0.38 -3.78
C ILE A 127 4.99 0.99 -4.98
N SER A 128 4.71 2.25 -5.31
CA SER A 128 5.38 2.94 -6.42
C SER A 128 6.87 3.19 -6.19
N ASP A 129 7.37 3.17 -4.96
CA ASP A 129 8.82 3.18 -4.71
C ASP A 129 9.53 1.96 -5.33
N GLN A 130 8.84 0.81 -5.41
CA GLN A 130 9.35 -0.40 -6.04
C GLN A 130 8.94 -0.52 -7.52
N MET A 131 7.93 0.24 -7.95
CA MET A 131 7.40 0.27 -9.32
C MET A 131 7.23 1.73 -9.79
N PRO A 132 8.32 2.46 -10.10
CA PRO A 132 8.29 3.90 -10.37
C PRO A 132 7.43 4.32 -11.57
N TYR A 133 7.10 3.39 -12.45
CA TYR A 133 6.22 3.67 -13.60
C TYR A 133 4.73 3.80 -13.23
N LEU A 134 4.34 3.46 -11.98
CA LEU A 134 2.98 3.60 -11.50
C LEU A 134 2.65 5.08 -11.24
N THR A 135 2.08 5.76 -12.22
CA THR A 135 1.76 7.20 -12.19
C THR A 135 0.52 7.55 -11.36
N ILE A 136 -0.15 6.56 -10.76
CA ILE A 136 -1.30 6.75 -9.86
C ILE A 136 -1.00 7.59 -8.62
N THR A 137 0.28 7.91 -8.40
CA THR A 137 0.78 8.69 -7.25
C THR A 137 1.02 10.16 -7.58
N ALA A 138 0.70 10.64 -8.78
CA ALA A 138 0.85 12.05 -9.11
C ALA A 138 -0.16 12.92 -8.35
N ALA A 139 0.25 14.14 -7.93
CA ALA A 139 -0.68 15.10 -7.38
C ALA A 139 -1.77 15.43 -8.39
N TYR A 140 -3.00 15.58 -7.90
CA TYR A 140 -4.17 15.94 -8.71
C TYR A 140 -4.46 15.02 -9.90
N ILE A 141 -3.95 13.77 -9.87
CA ILE A 141 -4.26 12.79 -10.92
C ILE A 141 -5.71 12.30 -10.82
N PHE A 142 -6.23 12.11 -9.61
CA PHE A 142 -7.64 11.83 -9.36
C PHE A 142 -8.37 13.11 -8.99
N GLN A 143 -9.54 13.34 -9.60
CA GLN A 143 -10.33 14.55 -9.40
C GLN A 143 -11.24 14.45 -8.17
N ASN A 144 -11.78 13.27 -7.91
CA ASN A 144 -12.66 12.95 -6.79
C ASN A 144 -12.75 11.44 -6.61
N GLU A 145 -13.54 11.00 -5.62
CA GLU A 145 -13.77 9.58 -5.32
C GLU A 145 -14.31 8.82 -6.55
N GLN A 146 -15.29 9.39 -7.26
CA GLN A 146 -15.91 8.74 -8.43
C GLN A 146 -14.89 8.49 -9.54
N HIS A 147 -13.98 9.47 -9.78
CA HIS A 147 -12.89 9.29 -10.73
C HIS A 147 -11.93 8.19 -10.28
N MET A 148 -11.53 8.19 -9.00
CA MET A 148 -10.68 7.13 -8.45
C MET A 148 -11.33 5.75 -8.61
N ARG A 149 -12.64 5.63 -8.32
CA ARG A 149 -13.38 4.38 -8.51
C ARG A 149 -13.41 3.94 -9.95
N ALA A 150 -13.73 4.86 -10.89
CA ALA A 150 -13.78 4.54 -12.32
C ALA A 150 -12.43 4.02 -12.84
N VAL A 151 -11.32 4.55 -12.32
CA VAL A 151 -9.98 4.07 -12.66
C VAL A 151 -9.69 2.73 -12.00
N MET A 152 -9.83 2.64 -10.67
CA MET A 152 -9.36 1.48 -9.89
C MET A 152 -10.22 0.24 -10.09
N ASP A 153 -11.53 0.40 -10.30
CA ASP A 153 -12.47 -0.71 -10.56
C ASP A 153 -12.56 -1.05 -12.07
N GLY A 154 -11.94 -0.23 -12.93
CA GLY A 154 -11.92 -0.40 -14.38
C GLY A 154 -10.69 -1.16 -14.89
N GLU A 155 -10.56 -1.20 -16.23
CA GLU A 155 -9.47 -1.92 -16.92
C GLU A 155 -8.08 -1.38 -16.55
N ILE A 156 -7.94 -0.08 -16.27
CA ILE A 156 -6.68 0.54 -15.85
C ILE A 156 -6.25 -0.01 -14.50
N GLY A 157 -7.14 0.01 -13.52
CA GLY A 157 -6.86 -0.48 -12.16
C GLY A 157 -6.58 -1.99 -12.14
N GLN A 158 -7.32 -2.77 -12.93
CA GLN A 158 -7.05 -4.21 -13.07
C GLN A 158 -5.65 -4.48 -13.62
N LYS A 159 -5.24 -3.77 -14.68
CA LYS A 159 -3.89 -3.89 -15.24
C LYS A 159 -2.81 -3.53 -14.21
N VAL A 160 -3.01 -2.45 -13.46
CA VAL A 160 -2.08 -2.05 -12.40
C VAL A 160 -2.00 -3.12 -11.31
N ALA A 161 -3.14 -3.66 -10.86
CA ALA A 161 -3.20 -4.70 -9.84
C ALA A 161 -2.52 -6.00 -10.30
N ASP A 162 -2.71 -6.40 -11.55
CA ASP A 162 -2.06 -7.57 -12.14
C ASP A 162 -0.55 -7.38 -12.25
N ASP A 163 -0.09 -6.20 -12.67
CA ASP A 163 1.33 -5.85 -12.72
C ASP A 163 1.99 -5.89 -11.32
N VAL A 164 1.31 -5.40 -10.29
CA VAL A 164 1.80 -5.44 -8.90
C VAL A 164 1.88 -6.88 -8.40
N ALA A 165 0.87 -7.70 -8.71
CA ALA A 165 0.87 -9.11 -8.33
C ALA A 165 2.01 -9.89 -9.02
N GLU A 166 2.21 -9.67 -10.32
CA GLU A 166 3.24 -10.37 -11.09
C GLU A 166 4.67 -9.95 -10.70
N LYS A 167 4.89 -8.65 -10.49
CA LYS A 167 6.26 -8.10 -10.33
C LYS A 167 6.70 -7.98 -8.88
N LEU A 168 5.76 -7.78 -7.94
CA LEU A 168 6.06 -7.62 -6.51
C LEU A 168 5.55 -8.77 -5.66
N ASN A 169 4.83 -9.75 -6.20
CA ASN A 169 4.20 -10.80 -5.41
C ASN A 169 3.19 -10.24 -4.37
N VAL A 170 2.55 -9.12 -4.70
CA VAL A 170 1.57 -8.41 -3.87
C VAL A 170 0.28 -8.24 -4.66
N ARG A 171 -0.79 -8.91 -4.24
CA ARG A 171 -2.10 -8.79 -4.86
C ARG A 171 -2.93 -7.72 -4.16
N TRP A 172 -3.44 -6.79 -4.92
CA TRP A 172 -4.46 -5.86 -4.45
C TRP A 172 -5.84 -6.53 -4.52
N LEU A 173 -6.51 -6.59 -3.38
CA LEU A 173 -7.87 -7.12 -3.28
C LEU A 173 -8.92 -6.02 -3.48
N SER A 174 -8.59 -4.81 -3.07
CA SER A 174 -9.39 -3.61 -3.26
C SER A 174 -8.54 -2.36 -3.04
N ALA A 175 -9.02 -1.23 -3.53
CA ALA A 175 -8.53 0.11 -3.22
C ALA A 175 -9.65 0.90 -2.53
N LEU A 176 -9.40 1.44 -1.33
CA LEU A 176 -10.38 2.21 -0.55
C LEU A 176 -10.18 3.69 -0.79
N TYR A 177 -11.29 4.43 -0.73
CA TYR A 177 -11.28 5.88 -0.64
C TYR A 177 -11.16 6.30 0.83
N CYS A 178 -10.08 6.98 1.19
CA CYS A 178 -9.85 7.45 2.56
C CYS A 178 -10.07 8.96 2.73
N GLY A 179 -10.48 9.65 1.67
CA GLY A 179 -10.65 11.09 1.62
C GLY A 179 -9.57 11.78 0.79
N ALA A 180 -9.86 13.01 0.37
CA ALA A 180 -8.85 13.90 -0.20
C ALA A 180 -7.88 14.36 0.89
N ARG A 181 -6.58 14.42 0.54
CA ARG A 181 -5.52 14.80 1.48
C ARG A 181 -5.32 16.31 1.49
N HIS A 182 -5.19 16.85 2.70
CA HIS A 182 -5.05 18.28 2.98
C HIS A 182 -3.85 18.53 3.88
N LEU A 183 -3.45 19.79 4.04
CA LEU A 183 -2.35 20.13 4.95
C LEU A 183 -2.89 20.45 6.34
N ASP A 184 -2.33 19.83 7.36
CA ASP A 184 -2.54 20.15 8.77
C ASP A 184 -1.30 20.89 9.27
N MET A 185 -1.42 22.17 9.58
CA MET A 185 -0.31 23.04 9.89
C MET A 185 -0.34 23.54 11.33
N ARG A 186 0.81 23.56 11.97
CA ARG A 186 1.01 24.32 13.21
C ARG A 186 0.88 25.82 12.95
N ASP A 187 0.85 26.60 14.00
CA ASP A 187 1.05 28.06 13.89
C ASP A 187 2.51 28.33 13.49
N ILE A 188 2.68 28.75 12.25
CA ILE A 188 3.97 29.15 11.67
C ILE A 188 4.07 30.66 11.43
N GLY A 189 3.14 31.44 12.00
CA GLY A 189 3.09 32.89 11.89
C GLY A 189 2.59 33.41 10.55
N ARG A 190 2.06 32.54 9.68
CA ARG A 190 1.43 32.88 8.39
C ARG A 190 0.40 31.85 7.97
N GLU A 191 -0.53 32.27 7.14
CA GLU A 191 -1.45 31.37 6.44
C GLU A 191 -0.80 30.81 5.17
N ILE A 192 -1.17 29.59 4.81
CA ILE A 192 -0.76 28.94 3.57
C ILE A 192 -1.91 29.09 2.55
N THR A 193 -1.72 29.94 1.55
CA THR A 193 -2.73 30.23 0.52
C THR A 193 -2.28 29.83 -0.88
N LYS A 194 -0.99 29.59 -1.09
CA LYS A 194 -0.36 29.23 -2.37
C LYS A 194 0.96 28.46 -2.14
N PRO A 195 1.51 27.79 -3.14
CA PRO A 195 2.73 26.98 -3.00
C PRO A 195 3.94 27.72 -2.40
N GLU A 196 4.13 28.99 -2.76
CA GLU A 196 5.28 29.78 -2.27
C GLU A 196 5.22 30.00 -0.75
N ASP A 197 4.04 29.95 -0.14
CA ASP A 197 3.88 30.06 1.32
C ASP A 197 4.43 28.83 2.04
N LEU A 198 4.64 27.71 1.34
CA LEU A 198 5.28 26.49 1.85
C LEU A 198 6.81 26.54 1.80
N ASN A 199 7.42 27.60 1.24
CA ASN A 199 8.88 27.74 1.22
C ASN A 199 9.46 27.73 2.64
N GLY A 200 10.36 26.78 2.89
CA GLY A 200 11.02 26.58 4.19
C GLY A 200 10.16 25.90 5.25
N VAL A 201 8.95 25.47 4.91
CA VAL A 201 8.08 24.68 5.80
C VAL A 201 8.57 23.23 5.84
N ASN A 202 8.86 22.72 7.01
CA ASN A 202 9.18 21.31 7.25
C ASN A 202 7.88 20.51 7.27
N LEU A 203 7.44 20.05 6.09
CA LEU A 203 6.24 19.25 5.94
C LEU A 203 6.59 17.78 6.12
N ARG A 204 6.01 17.14 7.11
CA ARG A 204 6.21 15.70 7.32
C ARG A 204 5.67 14.92 6.14
N MET A 205 6.48 13.99 5.67
CA MET A 205 6.11 12.97 4.70
C MET A 205 6.50 11.58 5.22
N PRO A 206 5.83 10.49 4.77
CA PRO A 206 6.38 9.15 4.93
C PRO A 206 7.80 9.04 4.38
N ASN A 207 8.59 8.11 4.89
CA ASN A 207 9.96 7.88 4.41
C ASN A 207 9.96 7.06 3.10
N SER A 208 9.53 7.67 2.03
CA SER A 208 9.38 7.12 0.69
C SER A 208 9.80 8.14 -0.34
N SER A 209 10.42 7.68 -1.44
CA SER A 209 10.88 8.58 -2.52
C SER A 209 9.71 9.31 -3.16
N ALA A 210 8.61 8.61 -3.40
CA ALA A 210 7.40 9.17 -4.00
C ALA A 210 6.76 10.23 -3.09
N TRP A 211 6.67 9.98 -1.77
CA TRP A 211 6.14 10.94 -0.82
C TRP A 211 7.05 12.16 -0.64
N LEU A 212 8.38 11.96 -0.55
CA LEU A 212 9.32 13.08 -0.45
C LEU A 212 9.29 13.93 -1.72
N PHE A 213 9.09 13.31 -2.89
CA PHE A 213 8.89 14.03 -4.14
C PHE A 213 7.58 14.84 -4.12
N MET A 214 6.49 14.24 -3.62
CA MET A 214 5.20 14.92 -3.47
C MET A 214 5.33 16.19 -2.60
N GLY A 215 6.00 16.10 -1.46
CA GLY A 215 6.23 17.27 -0.59
C GLY A 215 6.95 18.42 -1.29
N LYS A 216 7.95 18.11 -2.13
CA LYS A 216 8.62 19.11 -2.97
C LYS A 216 7.71 19.68 -4.05
N ALA A 217 6.88 18.82 -4.66
CA ALA A 217 5.92 19.23 -5.68
C ALA A 217 4.81 20.14 -5.13
N LEU A 218 4.60 20.15 -3.82
CA LEU A 218 3.72 21.13 -3.15
C LEU A 218 4.44 22.45 -2.80
N GLY A 219 5.78 22.51 -2.91
CA GLY A 219 6.59 23.69 -2.56
C GLY A 219 7.20 23.65 -1.16
N ALA A 220 7.05 22.54 -0.42
CA ALA A 220 7.54 22.38 0.95
C ALA A 220 8.96 21.79 1.01
N ASN A 221 9.53 21.79 2.22
CA ASN A 221 10.71 21.03 2.60
C ASN A 221 10.25 19.68 3.21
N PRO A 222 10.21 18.55 2.45
CA PRO A 222 9.70 17.30 2.95
C PRO A 222 10.63 16.73 4.02
N THR A 223 10.07 16.40 5.18
CA THR A 223 10.78 15.85 6.34
C THR A 223 10.30 14.41 6.57
N PRO A 224 11.14 13.40 6.30
CA PRO A 224 10.76 12.01 6.51
C PRO A 224 10.57 11.72 8.00
N MET A 225 9.42 11.12 8.35
CA MET A 225 9.11 10.75 9.73
C MET A 225 8.08 9.62 9.75
N ALA A 226 8.24 8.65 10.66
CA ALA A 226 7.29 7.56 10.83
C ALA A 226 5.89 8.08 11.22
N TYR A 227 4.84 7.35 10.79
CA TYR A 227 3.45 7.76 11.04
C TYR A 227 3.14 7.93 12.53
N ALA A 228 3.61 7.01 13.37
CA ALA A 228 3.39 7.05 14.82
C ALA A 228 4.04 8.25 15.52
N GLU A 229 4.98 8.94 14.87
CA GLU A 229 5.71 10.09 15.43
C GLU A 229 5.07 11.44 15.09
N ILE A 230 4.04 11.47 14.21
CA ILE A 230 3.45 12.71 13.70
C ILE A 230 2.92 13.60 14.82
N TYR A 231 2.10 13.06 15.74
CA TYR A 231 1.53 13.86 16.84
C TYR A 231 2.62 14.53 17.67
N GLN A 232 3.64 13.76 18.04
CA GLN A 232 4.76 14.29 18.81
C GLN A 232 5.62 15.27 18.01
N GLY A 233 5.83 15.01 16.73
CA GLY A 233 6.57 15.90 15.82
C GLY A 233 5.89 17.27 15.70
N LEU A 234 4.57 17.30 15.54
CA LEU A 234 3.74 18.50 15.53
C LEU A 234 3.77 19.20 16.90
N GLN A 235 3.58 18.47 17.99
CA GLN A 235 3.53 19.02 19.34
C GLN A 235 4.84 19.71 19.73
N THR A 236 5.98 19.11 19.42
CA THR A 236 7.31 19.64 19.77
C THR A 236 7.85 20.66 18.77
N GLY A 237 7.26 20.77 17.58
CA GLY A 237 7.77 21.60 16.50
C GLY A 237 8.96 21.03 15.74
N ALA A 238 9.15 19.72 15.79
CA ALA A 238 10.12 19.03 14.93
C ALA A 238 9.71 19.10 13.46
N ILE A 239 8.41 19.21 13.20
CA ILE A 239 7.79 19.47 11.89
C ILE A 239 6.82 20.64 12.01
N ASP A 240 6.62 21.37 10.93
CA ASP A 240 5.72 22.53 10.85
C ASP A 240 4.29 22.11 10.43
N GLY A 241 4.17 20.96 9.76
CA GLY A 241 2.91 20.42 9.31
C GLY A 241 3.04 18.99 8.83
N GLN A 242 1.90 18.42 8.48
CA GLN A 242 1.76 17.11 7.85
C GLN A 242 0.60 17.16 6.84
N GLU A 243 0.38 16.10 6.11
CA GLU A 243 -0.74 15.98 5.16
C GLU A 243 -1.44 14.63 5.31
N ASN A 244 -2.75 14.64 5.33
CA ASN A 244 -3.60 13.44 5.38
C ASN A 244 -5.06 13.82 5.06
N PRO A 245 -5.94 12.82 4.85
CA PRO A 245 -7.38 13.05 4.78
C PRO A 245 -7.95 13.56 6.11
N LEU A 246 -8.95 14.43 6.06
CA LEU A 246 -9.57 15.00 7.26
C LEU A 246 -10.14 13.95 8.23
N PRO A 247 -10.77 12.85 7.77
CA PRO A 247 -11.19 11.78 8.68
C PRO A 247 -10.02 11.20 9.50
N THR A 248 -8.86 11.05 8.88
CA THR A 248 -7.64 10.57 9.55
C THR A 248 -7.12 11.60 10.55
N THR A 249 -7.06 12.89 10.18
CA THR A 249 -6.68 14.00 11.08
C THR A 249 -7.52 14.01 12.35
N ILE A 250 -8.82 13.79 12.21
CA ILE A 250 -9.76 13.74 13.35
C ILE A 250 -9.52 12.49 14.20
N ALA A 251 -9.43 11.30 13.59
CA ALA A 251 -9.24 10.04 14.29
C ALA A 251 -7.90 10.00 15.05
N GLN A 252 -6.84 10.56 14.49
CA GLN A 252 -5.51 10.64 15.09
C GLN A 252 -5.31 11.85 16.00
N LYS A 253 -6.34 12.71 16.13
CA LYS A 253 -6.35 13.92 16.97
C LYS A 253 -5.24 14.92 16.66
N TRP A 254 -4.77 14.97 15.42
CA TRP A 254 -3.73 15.95 15.05
C TRP A 254 -4.21 17.38 15.13
N TYR A 255 -5.53 17.60 15.06
CA TYR A 255 -6.15 18.91 15.30
C TYR A 255 -5.84 19.50 16.67
N GLU A 256 -5.47 18.70 17.69
CA GLU A 256 -5.08 19.18 19.01
C GLU A 256 -3.71 19.87 19.03
N VAL A 257 -2.88 19.63 18.03
CA VAL A 257 -1.48 20.09 17.92
C VAL A 257 -1.22 20.89 16.63
N THR A 258 -2.28 21.25 15.92
CA THR A 258 -2.27 22.10 14.71
C THR A 258 -3.15 23.32 14.91
N SER A 259 -3.04 24.32 14.06
CA SER A 259 -3.81 25.57 14.14
C SER A 259 -4.57 25.91 12.86
N GLN A 260 -4.15 25.34 11.72
CA GLN A 260 -4.80 25.57 10.44
C GLN A 260 -4.85 24.29 9.60
N ILE A 261 -5.96 24.19 8.87
CA ILE A 261 -6.18 23.17 7.82
C ILE A 261 -6.22 23.89 6.49
N VAL A 262 -5.38 23.47 5.54
CA VAL A 262 -5.34 24.06 4.20
C VAL A 262 -5.95 23.06 3.22
N LEU A 263 -7.08 23.41 2.62
CA LEU A 263 -7.88 22.52 1.78
C LEU A 263 -7.28 22.36 0.38
N THR A 264 -6.08 21.82 0.31
CA THR A 264 -5.36 21.63 -0.97
C THR A 264 -5.93 20.51 -1.83
N GLY A 265 -6.49 19.45 -1.25
CA GLY A 265 -7.01 18.31 -2.00
C GLY A 265 -5.99 17.69 -2.96
N HIS A 266 -4.70 17.80 -2.65
CA HIS A 266 -3.60 17.55 -3.58
C HIS A 266 -3.45 16.07 -3.97
N VAL A 267 -3.94 15.16 -3.15
CA VAL A 267 -3.95 13.71 -3.43
C VAL A 267 -5.26 13.09 -3.00
N ILE A 268 -5.84 12.29 -3.87
CA ILE A 268 -6.78 11.24 -3.55
C ILE A 268 -6.01 9.94 -3.75
N GLU A 269 -5.71 9.26 -2.65
CA GLU A 269 -4.86 8.08 -2.68
C GLU A 269 -5.69 6.81 -2.63
N PRO A 270 -5.55 5.90 -3.62
CA PRO A 270 -6.07 4.55 -3.49
C PRO A 270 -5.33 3.82 -2.37
N MET A 271 -5.99 3.61 -1.23
CA MET A 271 -5.44 2.81 -0.14
C MET A 271 -5.77 1.34 -0.38
N CYS A 272 -4.75 0.49 -0.51
CA CYS A 272 -4.92 -0.87 -0.97
C CYS A 272 -5.01 -1.86 0.20
N ILE A 273 -6.02 -2.74 0.16
CA ILE A 273 -6.02 -3.99 0.91
C ILE A 273 -5.21 -4.97 0.07
N ALA A 274 -4.08 -5.41 0.59
CA ALA A 274 -3.15 -6.24 -0.17
C ALA A 274 -2.78 -7.52 0.59
N ILE A 275 -2.57 -8.59 -0.17
CA ILE A 275 -2.15 -9.91 0.30
C ILE A 275 -0.95 -10.39 -0.51
N ASN A 276 -0.07 -11.18 0.10
CA ASN A 276 0.97 -11.88 -0.64
C ASN A 276 0.34 -12.77 -1.73
N GLU A 277 0.83 -12.69 -2.96
CA GLU A 277 0.23 -13.39 -4.11
C GLU A 277 0.31 -14.92 -3.96
N GLU A 278 1.44 -15.46 -3.51
CA GLU A 278 1.58 -16.91 -3.30
C GLU A 278 0.62 -17.40 -2.20
N LYS A 279 0.46 -16.61 -1.13
CA LYS A 279 -0.51 -16.90 -0.07
C LYS A 279 -1.92 -16.92 -0.62
N TRP A 280 -2.31 -15.92 -1.41
CA TRP A 280 -3.62 -15.87 -2.06
C TRP A 280 -3.90 -17.08 -2.93
N GLN A 281 -2.93 -17.48 -3.77
CA GLN A 281 -3.05 -18.64 -4.63
C GLN A 281 -3.12 -19.96 -3.85
N SER A 282 -2.55 -20.01 -2.65
CA SER A 282 -2.60 -21.18 -1.78
C SER A 282 -3.95 -21.38 -1.07
N LEU A 283 -4.80 -20.36 -1.03
CA LEU A 283 -6.11 -20.44 -0.41
C LEU A 283 -7.07 -21.29 -1.27
N PRO A 284 -7.93 -22.13 -0.66
CA PRO A 284 -9.05 -22.76 -1.36
C PRO A 284 -9.92 -21.72 -2.08
N GLN A 285 -10.48 -22.09 -3.23
CA GLN A 285 -11.32 -21.18 -4.01
C GLN A 285 -12.49 -20.62 -3.18
N GLU A 286 -13.12 -21.46 -2.37
CA GLU A 286 -14.22 -21.04 -1.48
C GLU A 286 -13.77 -19.93 -0.50
N TYR A 287 -12.56 -20.02 0.05
CA TYR A 287 -12.03 -18.97 0.94
C TYR A 287 -11.70 -17.68 0.18
N ARG A 288 -11.20 -17.79 -1.04
CA ARG A 288 -10.99 -16.61 -1.90
C ARG A 288 -12.30 -15.91 -2.24
N ASP A 289 -13.35 -16.67 -2.52
CA ASP A 289 -14.67 -16.13 -2.84
C ASP A 289 -15.28 -15.42 -1.63
N ILE A 290 -15.24 -16.05 -0.44
CA ILE A 290 -15.68 -15.45 0.82
C ILE A 290 -14.92 -14.17 1.12
N MET A 291 -13.58 -14.19 0.98
CA MET A 291 -12.73 -13.04 1.24
C MET A 291 -12.99 -11.90 0.26
N THR A 292 -13.20 -12.21 -1.02
CA THR A 292 -13.54 -11.22 -2.05
C THR A 292 -14.82 -10.47 -1.71
N GLU A 293 -15.87 -11.19 -1.30
CA GLU A 293 -17.15 -10.57 -0.90
C GLU A 293 -17.02 -9.75 0.40
N ALA A 294 -16.29 -10.26 1.40
CA ALA A 294 -16.04 -9.54 2.65
C ALA A 294 -15.26 -8.23 2.40
N VAL A 295 -14.21 -8.29 1.58
CA VAL A 295 -13.42 -7.11 1.17
C VAL A 295 -14.30 -6.11 0.44
N LYS A 296 -15.13 -6.55 -0.51
CA LYS A 296 -16.06 -5.68 -1.25
C LYS A 296 -17.04 -4.96 -0.33
N THR A 297 -17.65 -5.70 0.59
CA THR A 297 -18.58 -5.14 1.59
C THR A 297 -17.91 -4.09 2.47
N ALA A 298 -16.73 -4.41 3.00
CA ALA A 298 -15.98 -3.52 3.89
C ALA A 298 -15.46 -2.28 3.15
N THR A 299 -15.05 -2.43 1.88
CA THR A 299 -14.64 -1.31 1.01
C THR A 299 -15.78 -0.32 0.83
N ALA A 300 -16.95 -0.79 0.41
CA ALA A 300 -18.12 0.07 0.19
C ALA A 300 -18.53 0.82 1.46
N TRP A 301 -18.53 0.13 2.61
CA TRP A 301 -18.79 0.75 3.91
C TRP A 301 -17.75 1.83 4.27
N CYS A 302 -16.46 1.53 4.05
CA CYS A 302 -15.37 2.45 4.38
C CYS A 302 -15.44 3.73 3.54
N ASP A 303 -15.69 3.60 2.23
CA ASP A 303 -15.83 4.73 1.32
C ASP A 303 -17.00 5.64 1.73
N GLU A 304 -18.17 5.07 2.00
CA GLU A 304 -19.35 5.82 2.47
C GLU A 304 -19.07 6.53 3.80
N ALA A 305 -18.42 5.84 4.74
CA ALA A 305 -18.08 6.40 6.04
C ALA A 305 -17.09 7.57 5.90
N ASN A 306 -16.09 7.45 5.02
CA ASN A 306 -15.12 8.53 4.79
C ASN A 306 -15.73 9.72 4.06
N LEU A 307 -16.55 9.51 3.03
CA LEU A 307 -17.28 10.58 2.34
C LEU A 307 -18.16 11.37 3.31
N LYS A 308 -18.87 10.67 4.21
CA LYS A 308 -19.69 11.33 5.24
C LYS A 308 -18.82 12.13 6.21
N GLN A 309 -17.72 11.54 6.69
CA GLN A 309 -16.83 12.23 7.63
C GLN A 309 -16.15 13.45 7.00
N GLU A 310 -15.77 13.42 5.72
CA GLU A 310 -15.23 14.60 5.03
C GLU A 310 -16.21 15.77 5.03
N GLN A 311 -17.50 15.50 4.78
CA GLN A 311 -18.55 16.54 4.79
C GLN A 311 -18.70 17.18 6.17
N GLU A 312 -18.55 16.39 7.24
CA GLU A 312 -18.70 16.83 8.63
C GLU A 312 -17.41 17.44 9.20
N ALA A 313 -16.25 17.06 8.66
CA ALA A 313 -14.93 17.36 9.20
C ALA A 313 -14.62 18.85 9.27
N ILE A 314 -14.95 19.62 8.24
CA ILE A 314 -14.66 21.06 8.19
C ILE A 314 -15.39 21.79 9.33
N THR A 315 -16.66 21.44 9.58
CA THR A 315 -17.42 22.02 10.67
C THR A 315 -16.81 21.66 12.01
N PHE A 316 -16.52 20.38 12.23
CA PHE A 316 -15.89 19.90 13.45
C PHE A 316 -14.56 20.61 13.72
N LEU A 317 -13.67 20.71 12.73
CA LEU A 317 -12.34 21.33 12.90
C LEU A 317 -12.43 22.82 13.21
N LYS A 318 -13.41 23.54 12.61
CA LYS A 318 -13.71 24.95 12.98
C LYS A 318 -14.21 25.07 14.42
N GLU A 319 -15.05 24.14 14.88
CA GLU A 319 -15.52 24.08 16.26
C GLU A 319 -14.40 23.78 17.26
N GLN A 320 -13.36 23.05 16.83
CA GLN A 320 -12.12 22.84 17.62
C GLN A 320 -11.21 24.07 17.62
N GLY A 321 -11.56 25.13 16.91
CA GLY A 321 -10.81 26.38 16.89
C GLY A 321 -9.74 26.49 15.80
N LEU A 322 -9.70 25.56 14.82
CA LEU A 322 -8.75 25.63 13.73
C LEU A 322 -9.22 26.63 12.65
N THR A 323 -8.26 27.33 12.06
CA THR A 323 -8.50 28.11 10.84
C THR A 323 -8.54 27.18 9.64
N VAL A 324 -9.65 27.17 8.90
CA VAL A 324 -9.78 26.40 7.66
C VAL A 324 -9.58 27.35 6.49
N ILE A 325 -8.55 27.07 5.68
CA ILE A 325 -8.09 27.91 4.57
C ILE A 325 -8.46 27.25 3.25
N GLU A 326 -9.12 28.00 2.38
CA GLU A 326 -9.31 27.64 0.97
C GLU A 326 -8.18 28.29 0.15
N PRO A 327 -7.16 27.53 -0.26
CA PRO A 327 -6.01 28.08 -0.97
C PRO A 327 -6.31 28.32 -2.44
N ASP A 328 -5.39 28.98 -3.16
CA ASP A 328 -5.40 29.03 -4.62
C ASP A 328 -5.07 27.64 -5.20
N LEU A 329 -6.12 26.83 -5.41
CA LEU A 329 -5.98 25.46 -5.93
C LEU A 329 -5.34 25.44 -7.33
N ASN A 330 -5.64 26.45 -8.17
CA ASN A 330 -5.05 26.50 -9.51
C ASN A 330 -3.53 26.70 -9.43
N ALA A 331 -3.08 27.56 -8.50
CA ALA A 331 -1.65 27.76 -8.27
C ALA A 331 -0.97 26.47 -7.79
N PHE A 332 -1.60 25.71 -6.86
CA PHE A 332 -1.07 24.43 -6.40
C PHE A 332 -1.03 23.37 -7.51
N MET A 333 -2.10 23.26 -8.30
CA MET A 333 -2.16 22.31 -9.44
C MET A 333 -1.08 22.63 -10.48
N GLU A 334 -0.98 23.89 -10.90
CA GLU A 334 0.01 24.33 -11.89
C GLU A 334 1.44 24.16 -11.39
N TYR A 335 1.71 24.51 -10.13
CA TYR A 335 3.02 24.36 -9.52
C TYR A 335 3.45 22.89 -9.47
N SER A 336 2.55 22.01 -9.00
CA SER A 336 2.81 20.57 -8.89
C SER A 336 3.03 19.92 -10.26
N GLU A 337 2.17 20.21 -11.23
CA GLU A 337 2.29 19.67 -12.59
C GLU A 337 3.58 20.13 -13.27
N ASN A 338 3.92 21.40 -13.17
CA ASN A 338 5.19 21.93 -13.67
C ASN A 338 6.39 21.29 -12.97
N TYR A 339 6.30 21.02 -11.66
CA TYR A 339 7.36 20.36 -10.93
C TYR A 339 7.61 18.95 -11.46
N TYR A 340 6.55 18.15 -11.63
CA TYR A 340 6.65 16.79 -12.17
C TYR A 340 7.23 16.79 -13.58
N LEU A 341 6.64 17.55 -14.50
CA LEU A 341 7.02 17.49 -15.91
C LEU A 341 8.43 18.02 -16.18
N ASN A 342 9.00 18.82 -15.29
CA ASN A 342 10.34 19.37 -15.41
C ASN A 342 11.41 18.55 -14.66
N ASP A 343 11.04 17.71 -13.69
CA ASP A 343 11.99 16.81 -13.01
C ASP A 343 12.20 15.54 -13.82
N LYS A 344 13.15 15.61 -14.75
CA LYS A 344 13.47 14.51 -15.67
C LYS A 344 14.02 13.27 -14.96
N ASP A 345 14.55 13.41 -13.75
CA ASP A 345 15.11 12.29 -13.01
C ASP A 345 14.00 11.47 -12.32
N MET A 346 12.94 12.13 -11.86
CA MET A 346 11.81 11.46 -11.23
C MET A 346 10.83 10.86 -12.23
N VAL A 347 10.51 11.58 -13.30
CA VAL A 347 9.51 11.12 -14.27
C VAL A 347 10.06 10.27 -15.40
N LYS A 348 11.38 10.05 -15.46
CA LYS A 348 12.01 9.23 -16.53
C LYS A 348 11.47 7.81 -16.60
N ASP A 349 11.06 7.27 -15.43
CA ASP A 349 10.56 5.92 -15.28
C ASP A 349 9.02 5.87 -15.30
N TRP A 350 8.35 7.03 -15.38
CA TRP A 350 6.89 7.10 -15.41
C TRP A 350 6.34 6.58 -16.74
N ASP A 351 5.25 5.81 -16.65
CA ASP A 351 4.42 5.49 -17.81
C ASP A 351 3.50 6.69 -18.10
N MET A 352 3.94 7.57 -19.01
CA MET A 352 3.19 8.76 -19.38
C MET A 352 1.89 8.45 -20.14
N GLU A 353 1.80 7.28 -20.79
CA GLU A 353 0.55 6.83 -21.39
C GLU A 353 -0.48 6.48 -20.29
N LEU A 354 -0.06 5.75 -19.28
CA LEU A 354 -0.89 5.44 -18.10
C LEU A 354 -1.31 6.75 -17.40
N TYR A 355 -0.38 7.71 -17.23
CA TYR A 355 -0.70 9.01 -16.63
C TYR A 355 -1.84 9.72 -17.37
N HIS A 356 -1.79 9.79 -18.71
CA HIS A 356 -2.83 10.42 -19.50
C HIS A 356 -4.13 9.60 -19.51
N GLN A 357 -4.05 8.27 -19.58
CA GLN A 357 -5.22 7.41 -19.50
C GLN A 357 -6.00 7.63 -18.20
N ILE A 358 -5.30 7.80 -17.08
CA ILE A 358 -5.93 8.10 -15.78
C ILE A 358 -6.49 9.52 -15.80
N LYS A 359 -5.65 10.53 -16.08
CA LYS A 359 -6.02 11.95 -15.98
C LYS A 359 -7.20 12.34 -16.87
N ASP A 360 -7.30 11.73 -18.06
CA ASP A 360 -8.29 12.07 -19.08
C ASP A 360 -9.52 11.15 -19.07
N LEU A 361 -9.56 10.15 -18.17
CA LEU A 361 -10.69 9.22 -18.06
C LEU A 361 -11.97 10.00 -17.73
N LYS A 362 -13.00 9.77 -18.54
CA LYS A 362 -14.35 10.31 -18.30
C LYS A 362 -15.20 9.26 -17.58
N TYR A 363 -15.87 9.65 -16.53
CA TYR A 363 -16.62 8.79 -15.62
C TYR A 363 -18.00 9.36 -15.31
#